data_e617d71424ba4cd130fcb8edaff60066
#
_entry.id   e617d71424ba4cd130fcb8edaff60066
#
_cell.length_a   1.000
_cell.length_b   1.000
_cell.length_c   1.000
_cell.angle_alpha   90.00
_cell.angle_beta   90.00
_cell.angle_gamma   90.00
#
_symmetry.space_group_name_H-M   'P 1'
#
loop_
_entity.id
_entity.type
_entity.pdbx_description
1 polymer ?
#
loop_
_entity_poly.entity_id
_entity_poly.type
_entity_poly.pdbx_seq_one_letter_code
_entity_poly.pdbx_strand_id
1 'polypeptide(L)'
;MKRFAAALLALFMLTSCGTAESSLPEPETVAEATYFQQDREQLGELESGYIPVNFEHMTGEWFPYMGYEEYMHGRSEEEFRASVRERYSEAKSDGVNTLYLHVHPCGDAYYRSEIFPRGVSWDGDYDPFAVMLEEAHELELSVHAWLNPLRCQTTEQMDGLPDSFTVKKWTENGIAKQVNGRWYLDPSHTEVDDLLRQCIRELITNYNVDGVHIDDYFYPTAETDFDAAEFAESGSADLGEWRRSNCTRMVKAMYSEVKSCDSRVEFGISPQGSINGNYNSQFADVRLWSGEKGCCDYIVPQLYFGFRNETCPFAETLALWESMTCPDVRLVAGLGAYKLGKADKWAGAAGENEWIESPDIIQRQIELVERSSAAGYAIYK
;
A
#
# COMPACT_ATOMS: atom_id res chain seq x y z
N MET A 1 -61.92 -15.18 -30.34
CA MET A 1 -62.93 -16.21 -30.03
C MET A 1 -62.36 -17.10 -28.93
N LYS A 2 -63.14 -17.21 -27.81
CA LYS A 2 -63.12 -18.22 -26.74
C LYS A 2 -61.79 -18.47 -25.96
N ARG A 3 -61.51 -17.93 -24.75
CA ARG A 3 -62.02 -18.32 -23.43
C ARG A 3 -62.02 -19.83 -23.19
N PHE A 4 -61.21 -20.33 -22.21
CA PHE A 4 -61.73 -21.03 -21.03
C PHE A 4 -60.68 -21.07 -19.90
N ALA A 5 -61.14 -20.65 -18.74
CA ALA A 5 -60.49 -20.81 -17.45
C ALA A 5 -60.91 -22.16 -16.86
N ALA A 6 -60.09 -22.76 -16.00
CA ALA A 6 -60.55 -23.70 -15.01
C ALA A 6 -59.60 -23.59 -13.76
N ALA A 7 -60.20 -23.12 -12.68
CA ALA A 7 -59.71 -23.26 -11.32
C ALA A 7 -60.16 -24.62 -10.78
N LEU A 8 -59.34 -25.27 -9.96
CA LEU A 8 -59.83 -26.28 -8.99
C LEU A 8 -59.03 -26.21 -7.68
N LEU A 9 -59.78 -26.02 -6.63
CA LEU A 9 -59.48 -26.13 -5.19
C LEU A 9 -59.29 -27.61 -4.79
N ALA A 10 -58.42 -27.89 -3.82
CA ALA A 10 -58.62 -28.83 -2.72
C ALA A 10 -57.30 -28.97 -1.96
N LEU A 11 -57.23 -28.81 -0.78
CA LEU A 11 -57.76 -29.33 0.49
C LEU A 11 -56.56 -29.70 1.40
N PHE A 12 -56.59 -29.18 2.58
CA PHE A 12 -55.70 -29.42 3.73
C PHE A 12 -55.46 -30.89 4.05
N MET A 13 -54.20 -31.25 4.32
CA MET A 13 -53.89 -32.22 5.39
C MET A 13 -52.69 -31.71 6.18
N LEU A 14 -52.92 -31.38 7.42
CA LEU A 14 -51.94 -31.21 8.48
C LEU A 14 -51.35 -32.58 8.86
N THR A 15 -50.03 -32.73 8.69
CA THR A 15 -49.28 -33.70 9.51
C THR A 15 -48.07 -32.97 10.10
N SER A 16 -48.11 -32.84 11.40
CA SER A 16 -47.03 -32.46 12.28
C SER A 16 -45.84 -33.39 12.08
N CYS A 17 -44.67 -32.84 11.75
CA CYS A 17 -43.43 -33.53 12.04
C CYS A 17 -42.32 -32.47 12.31
N GLY A 18 -41.60 -32.73 13.37
CA GLY A 18 -40.70 -31.86 14.12
C GLY A 18 -39.72 -31.01 13.31
N THR A 19 -39.55 -29.83 13.80
CA THR A 19 -38.46 -28.91 13.47
C THR A 19 -37.12 -29.48 13.95
N ALA A 20 -36.36 -30.04 13.04
CA ALA A 20 -34.92 -30.14 13.24
C ALA A 20 -34.33 -28.83 12.79
N GLU A 21 -34.03 -27.94 13.73
CA GLU A 21 -33.12 -26.81 13.51
C GLU A 21 -31.74 -27.38 13.18
N SER A 22 -31.35 -27.32 11.91
CA SER A 22 -29.95 -27.45 11.52
C SER A 22 -29.28 -26.12 11.83
N SER A 23 -28.69 -26.01 13.01
CA SER A 23 -27.72 -24.96 13.30
C SER A 23 -26.55 -25.12 12.36
N LEU A 24 -26.41 -24.18 11.44
CA LEU A 24 -25.13 -23.93 10.75
C LEU A 24 -24.09 -23.63 11.83
N PRO A 25 -22.89 -24.19 11.76
CA PRO A 25 -21.82 -23.79 12.70
C PRO A 25 -21.52 -22.31 12.49
N GLU A 26 -21.54 -21.54 13.59
CA GLU A 26 -21.03 -20.18 13.60
C GLU A 26 -19.53 -20.22 13.18
N PRO A 27 -19.06 -19.23 12.41
CA PRO A 27 -17.64 -19.18 12.05
C PRO A 27 -16.83 -19.01 13.34
N GLU A 28 -15.75 -19.76 13.45
CA GLU A 28 -14.77 -19.72 14.55
C GLU A 28 -14.04 -18.35 14.59
N THR A 29 -14.68 -17.34 15.16
CA THR A 29 -14.10 -16.01 15.41
C THR A 29 -13.37 -15.90 16.76
N VAL A 30 -13.32 -16.97 17.56
CA VAL A 30 -12.80 -16.93 18.92
C VAL A 30 -11.27 -17.11 18.99
N ALA A 31 -10.66 -17.78 18.00
CA ALA A 31 -9.21 -18.05 18.03
C ALA A 31 -8.36 -16.81 17.69
N GLU A 32 -8.80 -15.97 16.74
CA GLU A 32 -8.08 -14.75 16.37
C GLU A 32 -8.05 -13.70 17.49
N ALA A 33 -9.19 -13.49 18.16
CA ALA A 33 -9.26 -12.51 19.25
C ALA A 33 -8.38 -12.89 20.46
N THR A 34 -8.21 -14.18 20.72
CA THR A 34 -7.40 -14.67 21.85
C THR A 34 -5.89 -14.56 21.59
N TYR A 35 -5.46 -14.74 20.33
CA TYR A 35 -4.06 -14.63 19.94
C TYR A 35 -3.56 -13.17 20.06
N PHE A 36 -4.35 -12.21 19.58
CA PHE A 36 -4.07 -10.78 19.69
C PHE A 36 -4.04 -10.26 21.14
N GLN A 37 -4.80 -10.86 22.04
CA GLN A 37 -4.87 -10.42 23.42
C GLN A 37 -3.65 -10.91 24.24
N GLN A 38 -3.12 -12.10 23.93
CA GLN A 38 -1.92 -12.64 24.58
C GLN A 38 -0.66 -11.89 24.14
N ASP A 39 -0.54 -11.50 22.88
CA ASP A 39 0.60 -10.70 22.39
C ASP A 39 0.60 -9.28 22.98
N ARG A 40 -0.57 -8.68 23.22
CA ARG A 40 -0.71 -7.37 23.85
C ARG A 40 -0.22 -7.36 25.31
N GLU A 41 -0.37 -8.44 26.03
CA GLU A 41 0.11 -8.56 27.43
C GLU A 41 1.63 -8.77 27.51
N GLN A 42 2.28 -9.24 26.43
CA GLN A 42 3.73 -9.45 26.36
C GLN A 42 4.51 -8.24 25.85
N LEU A 43 3.89 -7.41 25.01
CA LEU A 43 4.43 -6.11 24.60
C LEU A 43 3.95 -5.09 25.64
N GLY A 44 4.79 -4.77 26.61
CA GLY A 44 4.51 -3.69 27.57
C GLY A 44 4.00 -2.44 26.83
N GLU A 45 3.12 -1.66 27.47
CA GLU A 45 2.61 -0.39 26.90
C GLU A 45 3.78 0.39 26.32
N LEU A 46 3.70 0.72 25.03
CA LEU A 46 4.66 1.58 24.34
C LEU A 46 4.64 2.95 25.03
N GLU A 47 5.52 3.16 26.01
CA GLU A 47 5.79 4.47 26.61
C GLU A 47 6.60 5.36 25.67
N SER A 48 6.29 5.42 24.39
CA SER A 48 6.74 6.55 23.62
C SER A 48 5.77 7.70 23.89
N GLY A 49 6.20 8.72 24.60
CA GLY A 49 5.45 9.95 24.77
C GLY A 49 5.30 10.72 23.44
N TYR A 50 5.68 10.11 22.32
CA TYR A 50 5.57 10.66 20.99
C TYR A 50 4.10 10.76 20.55
N ILE A 51 3.75 11.87 19.96
CA ILE A 51 2.44 12.10 19.36
C ILE A 51 2.67 12.29 17.86
N PRO A 52 2.18 11.38 17.01
CA PRO A 52 2.32 11.49 15.57
C PRO A 52 1.79 12.82 15.04
N VAL A 53 2.53 13.42 14.12
CA VAL A 53 2.19 14.67 13.46
C VAL A 53 1.59 14.36 12.10
N ASN A 54 0.28 14.55 11.97
CA ASN A 54 -0.45 14.33 10.73
C ASN A 54 -1.24 15.59 10.33
N PHE A 55 -1.38 15.82 9.05
CA PHE A 55 -2.00 17.02 8.48
C PHE A 55 -3.31 16.65 7.78
N GLU A 56 -4.38 17.41 8.03
CA GLU A 56 -5.64 17.25 7.30
C GLU A 56 -5.48 17.54 5.82
N HIS A 57 -4.71 18.60 5.48
CA HIS A 57 -4.29 18.92 4.13
C HIS A 57 -2.84 18.44 3.92
N MET A 58 -2.66 17.43 3.09
CA MET A 58 -1.36 16.81 2.85
C MET A 58 -0.69 17.41 1.60
N THR A 59 0.51 17.95 1.79
CA THR A 59 1.43 18.27 0.71
C THR A 59 2.61 17.32 0.84
N GLY A 60 2.56 16.21 0.09
CA GLY A 60 3.49 15.11 0.25
C GLY A 60 4.61 15.09 -0.78
N GLU A 61 5.74 14.48 -0.44
CA GLU A 61 6.82 14.15 -1.37
C GLU A 61 7.34 12.73 -1.11
N TRP A 62 7.55 11.95 -2.18
CA TRP A 62 8.18 10.63 -2.08
C TRP A 62 9.69 10.73 -2.19
N PHE A 63 10.38 10.08 -1.26
CA PHE A 63 11.84 9.90 -1.24
C PHE A 63 12.18 8.44 -1.50
N PRO A 64 12.36 8.04 -2.78
CA PRO A 64 12.56 6.65 -3.16
C PRO A 64 13.99 6.18 -2.84
N TYR A 65 14.12 4.89 -2.50
CA TYR A 65 15.41 4.24 -2.20
C TYR A 65 16.44 4.35 -3.34
N MET A 66 16.01 4.56 -4.59
CA MET A 66 16.92 4.71 -5.73
C MET A 66 17.87 5.91 -5.58
N GLY A 67 17.48 6.92 -4.81
CA GLY A 67 18.35 8.05 -4.49
C GLY A 67 19.42 7.76 -3.42
N TYR A 68 19.26 6.68 -2.64
CA TYR A 68 20.12 6.39 -1.49
C TYR A 68 21.57 6.08 -1.88
N GLU A 69 21.78 5.51 -3.07
CA GLU A 69 23.14 5.29 -3.60
C GLU A 69 23.96 6.60 -3.66
N GLU A 70 23.31 7.71 -3.97
CA GLU A 70 23.99 9.00 -4.10
C GLU A 70 24.38 9.62 -2.74
N TYR A 71 23.48 9.56 -1.75
CA TYR A 71 23.66 10.32 -0.52
C TYR A 71 23.77 9.51 0.77
N MET A 72 23.70 8.17 0.67
CA MET A 72 23.86 7.25 1.81
C MET A 72 25.10 6.37 1.66
N HIS A 73 25.35 5.80 0.46
CA HIS A 73 26.46 4.87 0.24
C HIS A 73 27.82 5.53 0.44
N GLY A 74 28.69 4.90 1.22
CA GLY A 74 30.02 5.40 1.53
C GLY A 74 30.07 6.67 2.40
N ARG A 75 28.96 7.06 3.03
CA ARG A 75 28.86 8.26 3.85
C ARG A 75 28.98 7.96 5.34
N SER A 76 29.66 8.85 6.06
CA SER A 76 29.55 8.90 7.52
C SER A 76 28.14 9.36 7.93
N GLU A 77 27.76 9.12 9.19
CA GLU A 77 26.48 9.61 9.71
C GLU A 77 26.33 11.13 9.56
N GLU A 78 27.40 11.90 9.84
CA GLU A 78 27.41 13.36 9.74
C GLU A 78 27.16 13.82 8.29
N GLU A 79 27.83 13.21 7.32
CA GLU A 79 27.64 13.54 5.88
C GLU A 79 26.25 13.15 5.39
N PHE A 80 25.74 11.99 5.84
CA PHE A 80 24.38 11.55 5.51
C PHE A 80 23.34 12.50 6.12
N ARG A 81 23.47 12.82 7.39
CA ARG A 81 22.61 13.78 8.11
C ARG A 81 22.56 15.15 7.42
N ALA A 82 23.71 15.66 7.02
CA ALA A 82 23.78 16.93 6.30
C ALA A 82 23.03 16.88 4.95
N SER A 83 23.21 15.80 4.19
CA SER A 83 22.50 15.58 2.91
C SER A 83 20.98 15.43 3.08
N VAL A 84 20.54 14.73 4.13
CA VAL A 84 19.12 14.56 4.46
C VAL A 84 18.50 15.90 4.85
N ARG A 85 19.17 16.66 5.75
CA ARG A 85 18.72 17.99 6.19
C ARG A 85 18.57 18.97 5.03
N GLU A 86 19.52 18.99 4.08
CA GLU A 86 19.46 19.83 2.90
C GLU A 86 18.21 19.51 2.07
N ARG A 87 18.01 18.23 1.72
CA ARG A 87 16.87 17.75 0.91
C ARG A 87 15.51 18.03 1.57
N TYR A 88 15.40 17.81 2.87
CA TYR A 88 14.15 18.04 3.59
C TYR A 88 13.88 19.54 3.81
N SER A 89 14.91 20.35 3.97
CA SER A 89 14.77 21.81 4.02
C SER A 89 14.30 22.38 2.68
N GLU A 90 14.76 21.82 1.55
CA GLU A 90 14.26 22.16 0.22
C GLU A 90 12.77 21.78 0.09
N ALA A 91 12.41 20.53 0.42
CA ALA A 91 11.03 20.08 0.40
C ALA A 91 10.12 20.97 1.29
N LYS A 92 10.57 21.30 2.50
CA LYS A 92 9.85 22.23 3.40
C LYS A 92 9.67 23.61 2.78
N SER A 93 10.68 24.13 2.09
CA SER A 93 10.61 25.44 1.42
C SER A 93 9.64 25.43 0.23
N ASP A 94 9.47 24.27 -0.41
CA ASP A 94 8.47 24.02 -1.47
C ASP A 94 7.03 23.83 -0.91
N GLY A 95 6.86 23.90 0.42
CA GLY A 95 5.57 23.76 1.09
C GLY A 95 5.19 22.32 1.44
N VAL A 96 6.10 21.37 1.31
CA VAL A 96 5.88 19.98 1.73
C VAL A 96 5.72 19.91 3.25
N ASN A 97 4.76 19.12 3.70
CA ASN A 97 4.52 18.85 5.12
C ASN A 97 4.61 17.36 5.47
N THR A 98 4.57 16.46 4.48
CA THR A 98 4.57 15.01 4.67
C THR A 98 5.60 14.34 3.76
N LEU A 99 6.48 13.52 4.32
CA LEU A 99 7.49 12.75 3.60
C LEU A 99 7.11 11.28 3.58
N TYR A 100 7.13 10.66 2.39
CA TYR A 100 7.03 9.22 2.22
C TYR A 100 8.44 8.67 2.02
N LEU A 101 9.04 8.11 3.09
CA LEU A 101 10.41 7.63 3.08
C LEU A 101 10.47 6.13 2.78
N HIS A 102 11.13 5.73 1.70
CA HIS A 102 11.16 4.33 1.23
C HIS A 102 12.09 3.48 2.08
N VAL A 103 11.58 2.88 3.13
CA VAL A 103 12.38 2.14 4.13
C VAL A 103 12.38 0.63 3.94
N HIS A 104 11.42 0.09 3.15
CA HIS A 104 11.32 -1.33 2.84
C HIS A 104 10.98 -1.56 1.36
N PRO A 105 11.95 -1.41 0.43
CA PRO A 105 11.68 -1.43 -1.01
C PRO A 105 11.65 -2.80 -1.67
N CYS A 106 12.46 -3.76 -1.21
CA CYS A 106 12.69 -5.01 -1.92
C CYS A 106 12.88 -6.21 -0.97
N GLY A 107 12.07 -6.35 0.07
CA GLY A 107 12.26 -7.37 1.09
C GLY A 107 13.54 -7.15 1.91
N ASP A 108 13.98 -5.91 1.98
CA ASP A 108 15.15 -5.41 2.72
C ASP A 108 14.75 -4.18 3.55
N ALA A 109 15.60 -3.75 4.45
CA ALA A 109 15.30 -2.63 5.35
C ALA A 109 16.41 -1.58 5.33
N TYR A 110 16.01 -0.30 5.26
CA TYR A 110 16.87 0.87 5.49
C TYR A 110 16.72 1.41 6.93
N TYR A 111 16.49 0.49 7.86
CA TYR A 111 16.43 0.68 9.31
C TYR A 111 16.96 -0.58 9.99
N ARG A 112 17.27 -0.51 11.29
CA ARG A 112 17.72 -1.69 12.03
C ARG A 112 16.56 -2.67 12.22
N SER A 113 16.52 -3.69 11.37
CA SER A 113 15.49 -4.74 11.37
C SER A 113 16.05 -6.06 11.86
N GLU A 114 15.28 -6.78 12.69
CA GLU A 114 15.53 -8.17 13.05
C GLU A 114 14.88 -9.15 12.05
N ILE A 115 14.04 -8.65 11.16
CA ILE A 115 13.21 -9.44 10.22
C ILE A 115 13.85 -9.49 8.84
N PHE A 116 14.33 -8.35 8.35
CA PHE A 116 14.81 -8.18 6.99
C PHE A 116 16.30 -7.89 6.90
N PRO A 117 16.95 -8.30 5.80
CA PRO A 117 18.33 -7.92 5.53
C PRO A 117 18.45 -6.41 5.32
N ARG A 118 19.64 -5.90 5.56
CA ARG A 118 20.01 -4.50 5.31
C ARG A 118 19.88 -4.14 3.83
N GLY A 119 19.35 -2.96 3.54
CA GLY A 119 19.29 -2.41 2.17
C GLY A 119 20.68 -2.21 1.56
N VAL A 120 20.79 -2.44 0.25
CA VAL A 120 22.09 -2.54 -0.46
C VAL A 120 22.91 -1.25 -0.45
N SER A 121 22.27 -0.08 -0.43
CA SER A 121 22.97 1.21 -0.41
C SER A 121 23.35 1.68 0.99
N TRP A 122 23.00 0.91 2.02
CA TRP A 122 23.35 1.23 3.40
C TRP A 122 24.55 0.40 3.87
N ASP A 123 25.72 0.99 3.88
CA ASP A 123 26.99 0.39 4.33
C ASP A 123 27.60 1.03 5.59
N GLY A 124 27.02 2.15 6.06
CA GLY A 124 27.41 2.81 7.30
C GLY A 124 27.06 2.03 8.59
N ASP A 125 27.63 2.42 9.73
CA ASP A 125 27.35 1.78 11.03
C ASP A 125 26.28 2.55 11.86
N TYR A 126 25.61 3.50 11.26
CA TYR A 126 24.49 4.25 11.83
C TYR A 126 23.15 3.69 11.37
N ASP A 127 22.06 4.11 12.00
CA ASP A 127 20.70 3.79 11.57
C ASP A 127 20.16 4.91 10.65
N PRO A 128 20.06 4.67 9.33
CA PRO A 128 19.67 5.73 8.42
C PRO A 128 18.24 6.22 8.64
N PHE A 129 17.31 5.33 9.03
CA PHE A 129 15.93 5.76 9.25
C PHE A 129 15.78 6.59 10.52
N ALA A 130 16.54 6.27 11.58
CA ALA A 130 16.56 7.13 12.77
C ALA A 130 17.07 8.53 12.44
N VAL A 131 18.15 8.65 11.64
CA VAL A 131 18.66 9.94 11.17
C VAL A 131 17.63 10.69 10.33
N MET A 132 16.95 10.00 9.39
CA MET A 132 15.91 10.61 8.55
C MET A 132 14.73 11.13 9.37
N LEU A 133 14.28 10.37 10.37
CA LEU A 133 13.21 10.78 11.27
C LEU A 133 13.57 12.02 12.09
N GLU A 134 14.75 12.01 12.72
CA GLU A 134 15.23 13.14 13.52
C GLU A 134 15.26 14.42 12.70
N GLU A 135 15.87 14.39 11.51
CA GLU A 135 15.98 15.57 10.65
C GLU A 135 14.63 16.06 10.13
N ALA A 136 13.70 15.15 9.81
CA ALA A 136 12.36 15.51 9.38
C ALA A 136 11.54 16.16 10.52
N HIS A 137 11.58 15.57 11.72
CA HIS A 137 10.84 16.09 12.88
C HIS A 137 11.42 17.41 13.38
N GLU A 138 12.74 17.65 13.32
CA GLU A 138 13.29 18.97 13.60
C GLU A 138 12.79 20.06 12.64
N LEU A 139 12.39 19.65 11.44
CA LEU A 139 11.75 20.54 10.46
C LEU A 139 10.22 20.56 10.54
N GLU A 140 9.61 19.93 11.55
CA GLU A 140 8.16 19.80 11.71
C GLU A 140 7.47 19.16 10.48
N LEU A 141 8.11 18.13 9.88
CA LEU A 141 7.58 17.34 8.79
C LEU A 141 7.03 16.01 9.32
N SER A 142 5.89 15.59 8.82
CA SER A 142 5.32 14.26 9.06
C SER A 142 6.11 13.22 8.26
N VAL A 143 6.38 12.05 8.85
CA VAL A 143 7.11 10.96 8.21
C VAL A 143 6.27 9.70 8.14
N HIS A 144 5.96 9.28 6.92
CA HIS A 144 5.30 8.01 6.66
C HIS A 144 6.32 7.00 6.12
N ALA A 145 6.54 5.90 6.85
CA ALA A 145 7.42 4.83 6.43
C ALA A 145 6.82 4.12 5.20
N TRP A 146 7.49 4.24 4.05
CA TRP A 146 7.02 3.65 2.80
C TRP A 146 7.57 2.25 2.61
N LEU A 147 6.68 1.30 2.37
CA LEU A 147 6.93 -0.13 2.21
C LEU A 147 6.41 -0.64 0.87
N ASN A 148 7.16 -1.54 0.23
CA ASN A 148 6.65 -2.41 -0.83
C ASN A 148 6.31 -3.78 -0.22
N PRO A 149 5.03 -4.11 -0.01
CA PRO A 149 4.68 -5.27 0.82
C PRO A 149 5.06 -6.62 0.23
N LEU A 150 5.02 -6.77 -1.10
CA LEU A 150 5.21 -8.07 -1.76
C LEU A 150 6.51 -8.19 -2.55
N ARG A 151 7.15 -7.07 -2.86
CA ARG A 151 8.34 -7.04 -3.70
C ARG A 151 9.58 -7.43 -2.91
N CYS A 152 10.32 -8.44 -3.40
CA CYS A 152 11.56 -8.91 -2.77
C CYS A 152 12.78 -8.66 -3.67
N GLN A 153 13.91 -9.20 -3.28
CA GLN A 153 15.20 -9.09 -3.96
C GLN A 153 15.17 -9.65 -5.39
N THR A 154 16.13 -9.24 -6.22
CA THR A 154 16.44 -9.95 -7.47
C THR A 154 16.90 -11.38 -7.18
N THR A 155 16.88 -12.25 -8.18
CA THR A 155 17.39 -13.63 -8.03
C THR A 155 18.81 -13.65 -7.50
N GLU A 156 19.70 -12.84 -8.08
CA GLU A 156 21.11 -12.76 -7.68
C GLU A 156 21.29 -12.30 -6.22
N GLN A 157 20.54 -11.26 -5.81
CA GLN A 157 20.56 -10.77 -4.43
C GLN A 157 20.03 -11.82 -3.45
N MET A 158 18.92 -12.49 -3.79
CA MET A 158 18.31 -13.52 -2.97
C MET A 158 19.26 -14.72 -2.79
N ASP A 159 20.00 -15.12 -3.82
CA ASP A 159 20.97 -16.23 -3.74
C ASP A 159 22.10 -15.93 -2.74
N GLY A 160 22.48 -14.67 -2.61
CA GLY A 160 23.50 -14.21 -1.66
C GLY A 160 23.02 -14.04 -0.22
N LEU A 161 21.71 -14.12 0.04
CA LEU A 161 21.19 -13.94 1.40
C LEU A 161 21.44 -15.17 2.29
N PRO A 162 21.71 -14.96 3.59
CA PRO A 162 21.72 -16.04 4.57
C PRO A 162 20.37 -16.76 4.68
N ASP A 163 20.40 -18.08 4.88
CA ASP A 163 19.22 -18.92 5.08
C ASP A 163 18.45 -18.61 6.37
N SER A 164 18.99 -17.75 7.24
CA SER A 164 18.29 -17.30 8.45
C SER A 164 17.08 -16.44 8.15
N PHE A 165 17.08 -15.67 7.04
CA PHE A 165 15.97 -14.79 6.69
C PHE A 165 14.73 -15.57 6.23
N THR A 166 13.57 -15.17 6.73
CA THR A 166 12.28 -15.82 6.45
C THR A 166 11.98 -15.82 4.94
N VAL A 167 12.19 -14.70 4.26
CA VAL A 167 11.95 -14.59 2.81
C VAL A 167 12.83 -15.55 2.01
N LYS A 168 14.10 -15.75 2.43
CA LYS A 168 14.99 -16.74 1.81
C LYS A 168 14.45 -18.16 1.94
N LYS A 169 14.00 -18.56 3.12
CA LYS A 169 13.37 -19.88 3.36
C LYS A 169 12.12 -20.07 2.51
N TRP A 170 11.38 -19.02 2.26
CA TRP A 170 10.13 -19.05 1.50
C TRP A 170 10.31 -19.27 0.01
N THR A 171 11.52 -19.08 -0.52
CA THR A 171 11.84 -19.47 -1.91
C THR A 171 11.79 -20.99 -2.12
N GLU A 172 11.98 -21.78 -1.06
CA GLU A 172 11.97 -23.24 -1.12
C GLU A 172 10.58 -23.87 -0.94
N ASN A 173 9.68 -23.18 -0.25
CA ASN A 173 8.33 -23.70 0.03
C ASN A 173 7.20 -23.05 -0.78
N GLY A 174 7.54 -22.18 -1.73
CA GLY A 174 6.59 -21.59 -2.66
C GLY A 174 5.82 -20.36 -2.17
N ILE A 175 6.07 -19.88 -0.93
CA ILE A 175 5.47 -18.63 -0.43
C ILE A 175 6.12 -17.42 -1.12
N ALA A 176 7.43 -17.48 -1.42
CA ALA A 176 8.08 -16.54 -2.31
C ALA A 176 8.24 -17.16 -3.70
N LYS A 177 7.83 -16.44 -4.74
CA LYS A 177 7.80 -16.91 -6.14
C LYS A 177 8.55 -15.96 -7.05
N GLN A 178 9.14 -16.50 -8.10
CA GLN A 178 9.94 -15.73 -9.04
C GLN A 178 9.12 -15.23 -10.24
N VAL A 179 9.21 -13.94 -10.52
CA VAL A 179 8.64 -13.31 -11.71
C VAL A 179 9.69 -12.40 -12.34
N ASN A 180 10.02 -12.65 -13.61
CA ASN A 180 10.94 -11.81 -14.40
C ASN A 180 12.28 -11.48 -13.69
N GLY A 181 12.92 -12.49 -13.07
CA GLY A 181 14.23 -12.35 -12.43
C GLY A 181 14.20 -11.69 -11.05
N ARG A 182 13.03 -11.56 -10.44
CA ARG A 182 12.82 -11.03 -9.08
C ARG A 182 11.89 -11.92 -8.30
N TRP A 183 12.08 -11.97 -7.00
CA TRP A 183 11.20 -12.66 -6.07
C TRP A 183 10.09 -11.75 -5.58
N TYR A 184 8.92 -12.34 -5.34
CA TYR A 184 7.73 -11.71 -4.78
C TYR A 184 7.08 -12.64 -3.78
N LEU A 185 6.54 -12.09 -2.71
CA LEU A 185 5.69 -12.83 -1.80
C LEU A 185 4.33 -13.09 -2.47
N ASP A 186 3.78 -14.28 -2.26
CA ASP A 186 2.45 -14.62 -2.74
C ASP A 186 1.42 -14.22 -1.67
N PRO A 187 0.55 -13.22 -1.94
CA PRO A 187 -0.42 -12.75 -0.96
C PRO A 187 -1.55 -13.75 -0.69
N SER A 188 -1.58 -14.91 -1.34
CA SER A 188 -2.53 -15.98 -1.01
C SER A 188 -2.22 -16.67 0.32
N HIS A 189 -0.96 -16.58 0.77
CA HIS A 189 -0.51 -17.15 2.04
C HIS A 189 -0.71 -16.18 3.20
N THR A 190 -1.37 -16.64 4.27
CA THR A 190 -1.59 -15.82 5.50
C THR A 190 -0.29 -15.52 6.25
N GLU A 191 0.74 -16.35 6.09
CA GLU A 191 2.09 -16.15 6.62
C GLU A 191 2.72 -14.84 6.09
N VAL A 192 2.31 -14.41 4.88
CA VAL A 192 2.71 -13.10 4.33
C VAL A 192 2.07 -11.97 5.12
N ASP A 193 0.78 -12.08 5.46
CA ASP A 193 0.12 -11.10 6.32
C ASP A 193 0.83 -10.99 7.68
N ASP A 194 1.22 -12.12 8.27
CA ASP A 194 1.89 -12.16 9.57
C ASP A 194 3.30 -11.54 9.52
N LEU A 195 4.05 -11.76 8.43
CA LEU A 195 5.34 -11.10 8.22
C LEU A 195 5.20 -9.57 8.12
N LEU A 196 4.18 -9.11 7.36
CA LEU A 196 3.91 -7.68 7.20
C LEU A 196 3.44 -7.02 8.51
N ARG A 197 2.65 -7.73 9.31
CA ARG A 197 2.28 -7.28 10.67
C ARG A 197 3.53 -7.13 11.56
N GLN A 198 4.45 -8.10 11.53
CA GLN A 198 5.70 -8.03 12.29
C GLN A 198 6.54 -6.83 11.83
N CYS A 199 6.65 -6.59 10.52
CA CYS A 199 7.34 -5.42 9.95
C CYS A 199 6.76 -4.10 10.48
N ILE A 200 5.43 -3.95 10.43
CA ILE A 200 4.73 -2.76 10.93
C ILE A 200 4.96 -2.57 12.42
N ARG A 201 4.84 -3.64 13.21
CA ARG A 201 5.08 -3.62 14.65
C ARG A 201 6.50 -3.18 14.97
N GLU A 202 7.50 -3.75 14.26
CA GLU A 202 8.91 -3.37 14.41
C GLU A 202 9.13 -1.88 14.14
N LEU A 203 8.55 -1.35 13.07
CA LEU A 203 8.64 0.06 12.71
C LEU A 203 7.99 0.97 13.77
N ILE A 204 6.75 0.72 14.15
CA ILE A 204 6.02 1.60 15.09
C ILE A 204 6.58 1.48 16.50
N THR A 205 7.09 0.30 16.88
CA THR A 205 7.68 0.10 18.22
C THR A 205 9.04 0.78 18.37
N ASN A 206 9.86 0.75 17.33
CA ASN A 206 11.25 1.18 17.41
C ASN A 206 11.46 2.62 16.90
N TYR A 207 10.49 3.17 16.15
CA TYR A 207 10.61 4.47 15.49
C TYR A 207 9.35 5.33 15.69
N ASN A 208 9.54 6.62 15.89
CA ASN A 208 8.46 7.60 16.04
C ASN A 208 7.88 7.97 14.67
N VAL A 209 7.31 7.00 13.95
CA VAL A 209 6.66 7.26 12.66
C VAL A 209 5.29 7.93 12.83
N ASP A 210 4.94 8.80 11.90
CA ASP A 210 3.62 9.45 11.87
C ASP A 210 2.62 8.62 11.07
N GLY A 211 3.13 7.83 10.11
CA GLY A 211 2.34 6.93 9.30
C GLY A 211 3.13 5.77 8.72
N VAL A 212 2.40 4.81 8.18
CA VAL A 212 2.89 3.73 7.32
C VAL A 212 2.23 3.88 5.96
N HIS A 213 2.98 3.74 4.89
CA HIS A 213 2.54 3.95 3.52
C HIS A 213 2.93 2.77 2.65
N ILE A 214 2.01 2.26 1.83
CA ILE A 214 2.29 1.24 0.81
C ILE A 214 1.98 1.77 -0.59
N ASP A 215 2.70 1.27 -1.59
CA ASP A 215 2.53 1.69 -2.98
C ASP A 215 1.75 0.67 -3.84
N ASP A 216 2.00 0.65 -5.15
CA ASP A 216 1.24 -0.09 -6.15
C ASP A 216 1.79 -1.49 -6.47
N TYR A 217 2.72 -2.03 -5.65
CA TYR A 217 3.26 -3.38 -5.87
C TYR A 217 2.43 -4.46 -5.17
N PHE A 218 1.23 -4.74 -5.73
CA PHE A 218 0.35 -5.83 -5.32
C PHE A 218 0.70 -7.13 -6.06
N TYR A 219 -0.22 -7.78 -6.77
CA TYR A 219 0.14 -8.96 -7.55
C TYR A 219 1.19 -8.63 -8.62
N PRO A 220 2.30 -9.40 -8.71
CA PRO A 220 3.41 -9.11 -9.61
C PRO A 220 3.12 -9.47 -11.07
N THR A 221 2.08 -10.27 -11.31
CA THR A 221 1.71 -10.79 -12.63
C THR A 221 0.23 -11.14 -12.71
N ALA A 222 -0.33 -11.06 -13.91
CA ALA A 222 -1.67 -11.56 -14.21
C ALA A 222 -1.68 -13.03 -14.69
N GLU A 223 -0.50 -13.64 -14.91
CA GLU A 223 -0.39 -15.03 -15.35
C GLU A 223 -1.04 -15.98 -14.35
N THR A 224 -1.74 -16.99 -14.87
CA THR A 224 -2.57 -17.89 -14.07
C THR A 224 -1.80 -18.96 -13.32
N ASP A 225 -0.55 -19.21 -13.70
CA ASP A 225 0.33 -20.23 -13.10
C ASP A 225 1.04 -19.73 -11.84
N PHE A 226 1.02 -18.41 -11.57
CA PHE A 226 1.69 -17.82 -10.41
C PHE A 226 1.23 -18.45 -9.09
N ASP A 227 -0.06 -18.63 -8.91
CA ASP A 227 -0.72 -19.12 -7.68
C ASP A 227 -1.76 -20.22 -7.98
N ALA A 228 -1.53 -21.00 -9.06
CA ALA A 228 -2.48 -22.00 -9.54
C ALA A 228 -2.77 -23.12 -8.55
N ALA A 229 -1.79 -23.53 -7.75
CA ALA A 229 -1.96 -24.58 -6.73
C ALA A 229 -2.82 -24.08 -5.59
N GLU A 230 -2.53 -22.90 -5.06
CA GLU A 230 -3.25 -22.25 -3.99
C GLU A 230 -4.69 -21.91 -4.39
N PHE A 231 -4.87 -21.43 -5.63
CA PHE A 231 -6.20 -21.20 -6.18
C PHE A 231 -7.02 -22.48 -6.27
N ALA A 232 -6.43 -23.58 -6.75
CA ALA A 232 -7.12 -24.88 -6.83
C ALA A 232 -7.52 -25.41 -5.44
N GLU A 233 -6.67 -25.22 -4.43
CA GLU A 233 -6.95 -25.61 -3.05
C GLU A 233 -8.01 -24.73 -2.38
N SER A 234 -8.13 -23.46 -2.78
CA SER A 234 -9.11 -22.53 -2.20
C SER A 234 -10.57 -22.91 -2.48
N GLY A 235 -10.82 -23.71 -3.53
CA GLY A 235 -12.17 -24.04 -3.98
C GLY A 235 -12.94 -22.87 -4.61
N SER A 236 -12.29 -21.72 -4.83
CA SER A 236 -12.91 -20.57 -5.50
C SER A 236 -13.16 -20.87 -6.98
N ALA A 237 -14.22 -20.29 -7.54
CA ALA A 237 -14.56 -20.43 -8.96
C ALA A 237 -14.03 -19.30 -9.85
N ASP A 238 -13.60 -18.17 -9.27
CA ASP A 238 -13.11 -16.96 -9.97
C ASP A 238 -11.73 -16.57 -9.44
N LEU A 239 -10.71 -16.72 -10.28
CA LEU A 239 -9.33 -16.40 -9.94
C LEU A 239 -9.15 -14.91 -9.62
N GLY A 240 -9.78 -14.02 -10.40
CA GLY A 240 -9.63 -12.58 -10.20
C GLY A 240 -10.24 -12.11 -8.88
N GLU A 241 -11.42 -12.63 -8.54
CA GLU A 241 -12.09 -12.34 -7.26
C GLU A 241 -11.28 -12.88 -6.08
N TRP A 242 -10.77 -14.10 -6.20
CA TRP A 242 -9.96 -14.73 -5.17
C TRP A 242 -8.64 -13.94 -4.94
N ARG A 243 -7.95 -13.52 -5.99
CA ARG A 243 -6.75 -12.68 -5.88
C ARG A 243 -7.05 -11.33 -5.23
N ARG A 244 -8.16 -10.67 -5.61
CA ARG A 244 -8.60 -9.42 -4.98
C ARG A 244 -8.92 -9.59 -3.50
N SER A 245 -9.53 -10.72 -3.13
CA SER A 245 -9.81 -11.01 -1.73
C SER A 245 -8.53 -11.19 -0.91
N ASN A 246 -7.50 -11.84 -1.47
CA ASN A 246 -6.19 -11.99 -0.84
C ASN A 246 -5.50 -10.64 -0.63
N CYS A 247 -5.46 -9.76 -1.67
CA CYS A 247 -4.93 -8.41 -1.52
C CYS A 247 -5.69 -7.60 -0.46
N THR A 248 -7.02 -7.69 -0.46
CA THR A 248 -7.84 -6.95 0.51
C THR A 248 -7.64 -7.47 1.93
N ARG A 249 -7.49 -8.80 2.12
CA ARG A 249 -7.16 -9.39 3.42
C ARG A 249 -5.82 -8.86 3.94
N MET A 250 -4.79 -8.87 3.10
CA MET A 250 -3.45 -8.34 3.41
C MET A 250 -3.52 -6.86 3.81
N VAL A 251 -4.18 -6.02 3.02
CA VAL A 251 -4.35 -4.59 3.31
C VAL A 251 -5.05 -4.36 4.65
N LYS A 252 -6.15 -5.08 4.92
CA LYS A 252 -6.88 -5.01 6.19
C LYS A 252 -6.03 -5.49 7.37
N ALA A 253 -5.21 -6.52 7.18
CA ALA A 253 -4.29 -7.02 8.18
C ALA A 253 -3.24 -5.95 8.55
N MET A 254 -2.64 -5.28 7.56
CA MET A 254 -1.69 -4.20 7.76
C MET A 254 -2.35 -2.99 8.45
N TYR A 255 -3.52 -2.55 7.99
CA TYR A 255 -4.27 -1.47 8.63
C TYR A 255 -4.57 -1.76 10.10
N SER A 256 -5.10 -2.96 10.37
CA SER A 256 -5.42 -3.40 11.73
C SER A 256 -4.20 -3.43 12.63
N GLU A 257 -3.04 -3.86 12.12
CA GLU A 257 -1.79 -3.86 12.89
C GLU A 257 -1.32 -2.46 13.23
N VAL A 258 -1.33 -1.52 12.28
CA VAL A 258 -1.01 -0.11 12.54
C VAL A 258 -1.88 0.43 13.67
N LYS A 259 -3.22 0.25 13.56
CA LYS A 259 -4.17 0.77 14.56
C LYS A 259 -4.08 0.07 15.92
N SER A 260 -3.59 -1.16 15.93
CA SER A 260 -3.35 -1.93 17.16
C SER A 260 -2.08 -1.46 17.87
N CYS A 261 -1.03 -1.08 17.13
CA CYS A 261 0.20 -0.54 17.70
C CYS A 261 0.00 0.89 18.24
N ASP A 262 -0.50 1.79 17.41
CA ASP A 262 -0.92 3.14 17.81
C ASP A 262 -2.04 3.64 16.90
N SER A 263 -3.22 3.87 17.44
CA SER A 263 -4.38 4.32 16.65
C SER A 263 -4.21 5.71 16.02
N ARG A 264 -3.22 6.50 16.46
CA ARG A 264 -2.90 7.83 15.95
C ARG A 264 -1.97 7.79 14.73
N VAL A 265 -1.19 6.71 14.56
CA VAL A 265 -0.37 6.48 13.37
C VAL A 265 -1.28 6.22 12.18
N GLU A 266 -1.03 6.88 11.06
CA GLU A 266 -1.85 6.75 9.86
C GLU A 266 -1.37 5.61 8.95
N PHE A 267 -2.30 4.98 8.25
CA PHE A 267 -2.00 4.00 7.21
C PHE A 267 -2.53 4.48 5.86
N GLY A 268 -1.64 4.62 4.89
CA GLY A 268 -1.95 5.08 3.55
C GLY A 268 -1.60 4.09 2.46
N ILE A 269 -2.33 4.16 1.35
CA ILE A 269 -2.11 3.33 0.17
C ILE A 269 -1.94 4.22 -1.06
N SER A 270 -0.90 3.99 -1.87
CA SER A 270 -0.66 4.67 -3.13
C SER A 270 -0.77 3.71 -4.32
N PRO A 271 -2.00 3.36 -4.75
CA PRO A 271 -2.22 2.48 -5.89
C PRO A 271 -1.96 3.22 -7.21
N GLN A 272 -1.92 2.48 -8.32
CA GLN A 272 -1.91 3.09 -9.65
C GLN A 272 -3.11 4.02 -9.84
N GLY A 273 -2.95 5.07 -10.64
CA GLY A 273 -4.04 6.00 -10.94
C GLY A 273 -5.18 5.36 -11.74
N SER A 274 -4.88 4.35 -12.56
CA SER A 274 -5.89 3.61 -13.35
C SER A 274 -6.68 2.65 -12.48
N ILE A 275 -7.94 2.96 -12.20
CA ILE A 275 -8.86 2.11 -11.42
C ILE A 275 -9.02 0.72 -12.06
N ASN A 276 -9.15 0.67 -13.39
CA ASN A 276 -9.27 -0.60 -14.11
C ASN A 276 -7.96 -1.39 -14.13
N GLY A 277 -6.80 -0.71 -14.18
CA GLY A 277 -5.48 -1.35 -14.07
C GLY A 277 -5.30 -2.03 -12.71
N ASN A 278 -5.64 -1.34 -11.63
CA ASN A 278 -5.64 -1.91 -10.29
C ASN A 278 -6.51 -3.18 -10.21
N TYR A 279 -7.76 -3.08 -10.63
CA TYR A 279 -8.74 -4.16 -10.47
C TYR A 279 -8.41 -5.40 -11.31
N ASN A 280 -7.98 -5.22 -12.57
CA ASN A 280 -7.81 -6.31 -13.52
C ASN A 280 -6.39 -6.87 -13.62
N SER A 281 -5.37 -6.06 -13.33
CA SER A 281 -3.96 -6.44 -13.53
C SER A 281 -3.19 -6.62 -12.23
N GLN A 282 -3.50 -5.82 -11.21
CA GLN A 282 -2.88 -5.90 -9.90
C GLN A 282 -3.76 -6.57 -8.85
N PHE A 283 -5.00 -6.89 -9.21
CA PHE A 283 -6.00 -7.47 -8.31
C PHE A 283 -6.19 -6.68 -7.01
N ALA A 284 -6.07 -5.37 -7.11
CA ALA A 284 -6.26 -4.40 -6.05
C ALA A 284 -7.65 -3.78 -6.17
N ASP A 285 -8.54 -4.09 -5.23
CA ASP A 285 -9.90 -3.53 -5.20
C ASP A 285 -9.91 -2.15 -4.56
N VAL A 286 -9.36 -1.18 -5.28
CA VAL A 286 -9.25 0.19 -4.82
C VAL A 286 -10.60 0.88 -4.59
N ARG A 287 -11.68 0.38 -5.23
CA ARG A 287 -13.04 0.89 -4.98
C ARG A 287 -13.51 0.53 -3.57
N LEU A 288 -13.26 -0.70 -3.16
CA LEU A 288 -13.55 -1.15 -1.81
C LEU A 288 -12.64 -0.41 -0.81
N TRP A 289 -11.34 -0.31 -1.08
CA TRP A 289 -10.37 0.28 -0.14
C TRP A 289 -10.59 1.78 0.11
N SER A 290 -11.02 2.54 -0.91
CA SER A 290 -11.37 3.96 -0.76
C SER A 290 -12.83 4.18 -0.36
N GLY A 291 -13.72 3.24 -0.69
CA GLY A 291 -15.16 3.35 -0.46
C GLY A 291 -15.63 2.94 0.93
N GLU A 292 -14.79 2.26 1.71
CA GLU A 292 -15.15 1.72 3.02
C GLU A 292 -14.05 2.00 4.06
N LYS A 293 -14.46 2.22 5.31
CA LYS A 293 -13.55 2.33 6.44
C LYS A 293 -12.89 0.97 6.76
N GLY A 294 -11.63 1.00 7.19
CA GLY A 294 -10.93 -0.19 7.69
C GLY A 294 -9.92 -0.80 6.71
N CYS A 295 -9.64 -0.11 5.60
CA CYS A 295 -8.56 -0.46 4.69
C CYS A 295 -7.40 0.55 4.74
N CYS A 296 -7.71 1.84 4.89
CA CYS A 296 -6.70 2.90 5.03
C CYS A 296 -7.32 4.15 5.67
N ASP A 297 -6.48 5.07 6.12
CA ASP A 297 -6.87 6.41 6.58
C ASP A 297 -6.85 7.42 5.42
N TYR A 298 -5.96 7.18 4.44
CA TYR A 298 -5.85 7.99 3.23
C TYR A 298 -5.40 7.14 2.04
N ILE A 299 -5.77 7.59 0.83
CA ILE A 299 -5.40 6.94 -0.43
C ILE A 299 -4.77 7.95 -1.38
N VAL A 300 -3.64 7.58 -2.00
CA VAL A 300 -2.85 8.46 -2.87
C VAL A 300 -2.74 7.84 -4.26
N PRO A 301 -3.80 7.82 -5.09
CA PRO A 301 -3.68 7.29 -6.44
C PRO A 301 -2.61 8.04 -7.24
N GLN A 302 -1.74 7.29 -7.91
CA GLN A 302 -0.66 7.81 -8.76
C GLN A 302 -1.24 8.35 -10.07
N LEU A 303 -1.82 9.58 -10.03
CA LEU A 303 -2.41 10.25 -11.18
C LEU A 303 -1.32 10.85 -12.10
N TYR A 304 -0.34 10.02 -12.49
CA TYR A 304 0.80 10.42 -13.32
C TYR A 304 0.39 10.58 -14.80
N PHE A 305 -0.73 11.26 -15.04
CA PHE A 305 -1.35 11.46 -16.34
C PHE A 305 -1.39 12.93 -16.70
N GLY A 306 -1.26 13.25 -17.99
CA GLY A 306 -1.56 14.58 -18.50
C GLY A 306 -3.07 14.80 -18.64
N PHE A 307 -3.49 16.05 -18.87
CA PHE A 307 -4.88 16.39 -19.15
C PHE A 307 -5.37 15.82 -20.49
N ARG A 308 -4.44 15.59 -21.44
CA ARG A 308 -4.71 15.05 -22.77
C ARG A 308 -4.46 13.55 -22.90
N ASN A 309 -4.22 12.85 -21.77
CA ASN A 309 -4.08 11.39 -21.78
C ASN A 309 -5.39 10.76 -22.27
N GLU A 310 -5.34 9.92 -23.32
CA GLU A 310 -6.53 9.38 -23.99
C GLU A 310 -7.26 8.31 -23.15
N THR A 311 -6.56 7.63 -22.23
CA THR A 311 -7.13 6.54 -21.43
C THR A 311 -7.54 7.01 -20.03
N CYS A 312 -6.70 7.81 -19.41
CA CYS A 312 -6.88 8.32 -18.06
C CYS A 312 -6.56 9.83 -18.02
N PRO A 313 -7.37 10.71 -18.62
CA PRO A 313 -7.17 12.16 -18.54
C PRO A 313 -7.18 12.57 -17.07
N PHE A 314 -6.25 13.45 -16.68
CA PHE A 314 -6.04 13.80 -15.26
C PHE A 314 -7.31 14.26 -14.55
N ALA A 315 -8.03 15.23 -15.14
CA ALA A 315 -9.20 15.83 -14.50
C ALA A 315 -10.34 14.82 -14.29
N GLU A 316 -10.64 14.02 -15.31
CA GLU A 316 -11.70 13.01 -15.28
C GLU A 316 -11.32 11.86 -14.33
N THR A 317 -10.03 11.50 -14.29
CA THR A 317 -9.55 10.44 -13.40
C THR A 317 -9.59 10.90 -11.95
N LEU A 318 -9.20 12.14 -11.64
CA LEU A 318 -9.36 12.73 -10.31
C LEU A 318 -10.82 12.71 -9.87
N ALA A 319 -11.74 13.19 -10.72
CA ALA A 319 -13.17 13.20 -10.41
C ALA A 319 -13.76 11.79 -10.17
N LEU A 320 -13.26 10.76 -10.87
CA LEU A 320 -13.65 9.37 -10.60
C LEU A 320 -13.18 8.92 -9.22
N TRP A 321 -11.95 9.23 -8.82
CA TRP A 321 -11.44 8.91 -7.50
C TRP A 321 -12.22 9.63 -6.39
N GLU A 322 -12.54 10.93 -6.58
CA GLU A 322 -13.39 11.67 -5.65
C GLU A 322 -14.77 11.01 -5.48
N SER A 323 -15.39 10.57 -6.58
CA SER A 323 -16.73 9.98 -6.56
C SER A 323 -16.84 8.65 -5.82
N MET A 324 -15.73 7.91 -5.68
CA MET A 324 -15.72 6.60 -5.04
C MET A 324 -15.10 6.60 -3.64
N THR A 325 -14.41 7.68 -3.25
CA THR A 325 -13.77 7.78 -1.93
C THR A 325 -14.79 8.22 -0.88
N CYS A 326 -14.93 7.44 0.19
CA CYS A 326 -15.85 7.76 1.27
C CYS A 326 -15.27 8.86 2.20
N PRO A 327 -16.14 9.53 2.99
CA PRO A 327 -15.69 10.61 3.89
C PRO A 327 -14.71 10.18 5.00
N ASP A 328 -14.63 8.88 5.30
CA ASP A 328 -13.72 8.34 6.32
C ASP A 328 -12.30 8.09 5.78
N VAL A 329 -12.08 8.24 4.46
CA VAL A 329 -10.79 8.07 3.79
C VAL A 329 -10.43 9.38 3.09
N ARG A 330 -9.25 9.91 3.36
CA ARG A 330 -8.77 11.12 2.67
C ARG A 330 -8.19 10.76 1.31
N LEU A 331 -8.66 11.45 0.26
CA LEU A 331 -8.08 11.35 -1.07
C LEU A 331 -6.94 12.36 -1.22
N VAL A 332 -5.75 11.91 -1.60
CA VAL A 332 -4.58 12.76 -1.90
C VAL A 332 -4.15 12.47 -3.34
N ALA A 333 -4.01 13.49 -4.19
CA ALA A 333 -3.66 13.27 -5.59
C ALA A 333 -2.14 13.05 -5.76
N GLY A 334 -1.72 11.89 -6.25
CA GLY A 334 -0.33 11.63 -6.61
C GLY A 334 0.05 12.25 -7.96
N LEU A 335 1.07 13.11 -8.00
CA LEU A 335 1.51 13.86 -9.18
C LEU A 335 2.92 13.43 -9.62
N GLY A 336 3.10 13.15 -10.92
CA GLY A 336 4.36 12.64 -11.47
C GLY A 336 5.23 13.72 -12.08
N ALA A 337 5.92 14.53 -11.27
CA ALA A 337 6.79 15.60 -11.78
C ALA A 337 7.99 15.07 -12.57
N TYR A 338 8.45 13.85 -12.33
CA TYR A 338 9.51 13.18 -13.08
C TYR A 338 9.26 13.09 -14.61
N LYS A 339 8.00 13.27 -15.04
CA LYS A 339 7.61 13.28 -16.46
C LYS A 339 7.86 14.61 -17.18
N LEU A 340 8.10 15.69 -16.45
CA LEU A 340 8.35 17.00 -17.04
C LEU A 340 9.48 16.95 -18.08
N GLY A 341 9.22 17.54 -19.25
CA GLY A 341 10.16 17.57 -20.37
C GLY A 341 10.33 16.23 -21.12
N LYS A 342 9.53 15.20 -20.82
CA LYS A 342 9.61 13.87 -21.44
C LYS A 342 8.34 13.53 -22.20
N ALA A 343 8.46 12.75 -23.30
CA ALA A 343 7.30 12.21 -24.00
C ALA A 343 6.66 11.05 -23.19
N ASP A 344 5.35 11.04 -23.11
CA ASP A 344 4.56 9.97 -22.48
C ASP A 344 3.95 9.05 -23.55
N LYS A 345 4.68 8.01 -23.92
CA LYS A 345 4.26 7.04 -24.96
C LYS A 345 2.94 6.31 -24.66
N TRP A 346 2.48 6.37 -23.40
CA TRP A 346 1.27 5.68 -22.95
C TRP A 346 0.06 6.61 -22.93
N ALA A 347 0.25 7.90 -23.23
CA ALA A 347 -0.79 8.90 -23.18
C ALA A 347 -1.71 8.95 -24.43
N GLY A 348 -1.38 8.18 -25.48
CA GLY A 348 -2.01 8.29 -26.79
C GLY A 348 -1.51 9.50 -27.58
N ALA A 349 -1.93 9.62 -28.84
CA ALA A 349 -1.39 10.61 -29.78
C ALA A 349 -1.61 12.07 -29.30
N ALA A 350 -2.74 12.34 -28.65
CA ALA A 350 -3.07 13.67 -28.16
C ALA A 350 -2.24 14.06 -26.90
N GLY A 351 -1.85 13.09 -26.08
CA GLY A 351 -1.15 13.32 -24.80
C GLY A 351 0.36 13.11 -24.84
N GLU A 352 0.89 12.44 -25.89
CA GLU A 352 2.29 11.98 -25.93
C GLU A 352 3.31 13.09 -25.61
N ASN A 353 3.11 14.29 -26.15
CA ASN A 353 4.03 15.40 -25.99
C ASN A 353 3.57 16.45 -24.95
N GLU A 354 2.49 16.22 -24.23
CA GLU A 354 1.91 17.22 -23.34
C GLU A 354 2.90 17.69 -22.24
N TRP A 355 3.67 16.77 -21.66
CA TRP A 355 4.65 17.07 -20.63
C TRP A 355 5.87 17.87 -21.13
N ILE A 356 6.11 17.89 -22.44
CA ILE A 356 7.12 18.74 -23.10
C ILE A 356 6.52 20.11 -23.42
N GLU A 357 5.29 20.14 -23.93
CA GLU A 357 4.60 21.35 -24.41
C GLU A 357 4.06 22.22 -23.27
N SER A 358 3.81 21.64 -22.10
CA SER A 358 3.18 22.30 -20.95
C SER A 358 4.07 22.21 -19.71
N PRO A 359 5.12 23.05 -19.59
CA PRO A 359 6.01 23.03 -18.43
C PRO A 359 5.31 23.41 -17.12
N ASP A 360 4.14 24.02 -17.19
CA ASP A 360 3.25 24.40 -16.08
C ASP A 360 2.24 23.31 -15.69
N ILE A 361 2.33 22.12 -16.28
CA ILE A 361 1.31 21.07 -16.11
C ILE A 361 1.11 20.67 -14.64
N ILE A 362 2.18 20.52 -13.86
CA ILE A 362 2.10 20.19 -12.43
C ILE A 362 1.39 21.31 -11.66
N GLN A 363 1.72 22.56 -11.92
CA GLN A 363 1.06 23.69 -11.27
C GLN A 363 -0.46 23.71 -11.57
N ARG A 364 -0.85 23.45 -12.81
CA ARG A 364 -2.27 23.34 -13.20
C ARG A 364 -2.98 22.16 -12.56
N GLN A 365 -2.27 21.04 -12.37
CA GLN A 365 -2.79 19.89 -11.65
C GLN A 365 -3.03 20.23 -10.17
N ILE A 366 -2.04 20.85 -9.50
CA ILE A 366 -2.20 21.35 -8.12
C ILE A 366 -3.40 22.28 -8.02
N GLU A 367 -3.52 23.28 -8.90
CA GLU A 367 -4.65 24.21 -8.88
C GLU A 367 -6.02 23.51 -9.04
N LEU A 368 -6.09 22.40 -9.77
CA LEU A 368 -7.31 21.62 -9.89
C LEU A 368 -7.59 20.84 -8.61
N VAL A 369 -6.57 20.20 -8.03
CA VAL A 369 -6.67 19.47 -6.76
C VAL A 369 -7.13 20.40 -5.63
N GLU A 370 -6.56 21.59 -5.52
CA GLU A 370 -6.93 22.59 -4.50
C GLU A 370 -8.39 23.10 -4.61
N ARG A 371 -9.03 22.90 -5.78
CA ARG A 371 -10.45 23.23 -6.00
C ARG A 371 -11.37 22.03 -5.87
N SER A 372 -10.80 20.84 -5.68
CA SER A 372 -11.53 19.58 -5.58
C SER A 372 -11.84 19.23 -4.11
N SER A 373 -12.40 18.06 -3.86
CA SER A 373 -12.62 17.53 -2.52
C SER A 373 -11.43 16.75 -1.96
N ALA A 374 -10.33 16.66 -2.72
CA ALA A 374 -9.13 15.98 -2.26
C ALA A 374 -8.49 16.71 -1.06
N ALA A 375 -7.91 15.93 -0.17
CA ALA A 375 -7.22 16.43 1.03
C ALA A 375 -5.76 16.87 0.75
N GLY A 376 -5.45 17.15 -0.52
CA GLY A 376 -4.15 17.63 -0.94
C GLY A 376 -3.52 16.78 -2.06
N TYR A 377 -2.20 16.88 -2.19
CA TYR A 377 -1.46 16.18 -3.24
C TYR A 377 -0.11 15.69 -2.72
N ALA A 378 0.50 14.77 -3.48
CA ALA A 378 1.86 14.30 -3.24
C ALA A 378 2.64 14.29 -4.55
N ILE A 379 3.92 14.68 -4.52
CA ILE A 379 4.76 14.82 -5.71
C ILE A 379 5.82 13.71 -5.75
N TYR A 380 5.91 13.02 -6.88
CA TYR A 380 7.01 12.12 -7.22
C TYR A 380 7.92 12.83 -8.25
N LYS A 381 9.14 13.20 -7.80
CA LYS A 381 10.15 13.94 -8.61
C LYS A 381 11.05 13.03 -9.42
#